data_cc311a464454bfba21e86dac9c061fc0
#
_entry.id   cc311a464454bfba21e86dac9c061fc0
#
_cell.length_a   1.000
_cell.length_b   1.000
_cell.length_c   1.000
_cell.angle_alpha   90.00
_cell.angle_beta   90.00
_cell.angle_gamma   90.00
#
_symmetry.space_group_name_H-M   'P 1'
#
loop_
_entity.id
_entity.type
_entity.pdbx_description
1 polymer ?
#
loop_
_entity_poly.entity_id
_entity_poly.type
_entity_poly.pdbx_seq_one_letter_code
_entity_poly.pdbx_strand_id
1 'polypeptide(L)'
;MRLSKLLAPSMWITLPSQAYGLSERVKKQWRAHVLLAPFIFTFAFTAVVSLPLNAQTVSVENQNQKDPLKSGVQEQEANANDEWDSVWPGDDNVESGDDWNDEWDDEWGTDSKSKLRISGFAELAVGNRFFRDMATAFGSQNSQMNESFQAANAPSVLNNSTLRDARVQLRADYALDSSSISSKADVWYDGVTSSWESQLRELAWQGSLSSILPSALVGTGDWANAFDIKVGKQVLTWGTGDYLFLNDLFPKDYQSFFAGREDEYLKAPSNALKVSGYTDIANVDLVVTPEFEPDIGITGEIFSFYSPQLDENIAPSFSVERENRPRGSELALRVYKSVKGVEIAGYGYTGYTRQPTATDSLGRPRYSKMNAYGASVVTPLGRGIANAEYVFYNSLEDIDGTDRQIANDQSRFLLGYSQEIAANLTGGFQWYTEYLHNADGLDRTVSSSERVQEKYRHWVTTRLTWLALRQTLTLNTFLFYSPSDSDGYLKTTVAYSPTDKWQVRAGVNVFSGKDNYTFWGQFEDASNAFVAYRFYF
;
A
#
# COMPACT_ATOMS: atom_id res chain seq x y z
N MET A 1 29.56 -1.08 -29.95
CA MET A 1 30.23 -2.02 -29.07
C MET A 1 30.19 -1.46 -27.66
N ARG A 2 29.49 -2.11 -26.73
CA ARG A 2 29.31 -1.76 -25.31
C ARG A 2 28.51 -0.48 -24.98
N LEU A 3 27.20 -0.56 -25.15
CA LEU A 3 26.23 0.38 -24.59
C LEU A 3 25.11 -0.36 -23.81
N SER A 4 25.34 -1.62 -23.44
CA SER A 4 24.36 -2.49 -22.81
C SER A 4 24.30 -2.39 -21.27
N LYS A 5 24.81 -1.32 -20.65
CA LYS A 5 24.90 -1.24 -19.19
C LYS A 5 24.09 -0.11 -18.57
N LEU A 6 23.17 0.53 -19.28
CA LEU A 6 22.69 1.85 -18.85
C LEU A 6 21.36 1.88 -18.10
N LEU A 7 20.61 0.80 -17.95
CA LEU A 7 19.27 0.88 -17.36
C LEU A 7 18.88 -0.40 -16.64
N ALA A 8 19.28 -0.56 -15.39
CA ALA A 8 18.62 -1.45 -14.46
C ALA A 8 18.05 -0.62 -13.31
N PRO A 9 16.75 -0.38 -13.26
CA PRO A 9 16.15 0.18 -12.06
C PRO A 9 16.09 -0.91 -11.00
N SER A 10 16.46 -0.56 -9.80
CA SER A 10 16.27 -1.35 -8.58
C SER A 10 17.07 -2.63 -8.44
N MET A 11 18.33 -2.67 -8.73
CA MET A 11 19.15 -3.75 -8.16
C MET A 11 20.53 -3.26 -7.76
N TRP A 12 20.76 -3.38 -6.54
CA TRP A 12 21.89 -3.34 -5.66
C TRP A 12 23.21 -3.81 -6.30
N ILE A 13 24.08 -2.91 -6.70
CA ILE A 13 25.46 -3.23 -7.06
C ILE A 13 26.38 -2.14 -6.51
N THR A 14 27.39 -2.53 -5.78
CA THR A 14 28.31 -1.71 -5.00
C THR A 14 29.62 -1.37 -5.69
N LEU A 15 30.20 -0.25 -5.33
CA LEU A 15 31.59 0.13 -5.60
C LEU A 15 32.43 0.25 -4.32
N PRO A 16 33.76 0.13 -4.41
CA PRO A 16 34.65 0.01 -3.25
C PRO A 16 34.85 1.33 -2.51
N SER A 17 35.04 1.20 -1.20
CA SER A 17 35.39 2.25 -0.28
C SER A 17 36.73 2.92 -0.62
N GLN A 18 36.71 4.21 -1.00
CA GLN A 18 37.78 5.10 -0.63
C GLN A 18 37.17 6.35 -0.01
N ALA A 19 37.61 6.61 1.20
CA ALA A 19 37.16 7.66 2.07
C ALA A 19 37.43 9.06 1.50
N TYR A 20 36.40 9.92 1.48
CA TYR A 20 36.59 11.34 1.73
C TYR A 20 35.56 11.80 2.74
N GLY A 21 36.09 12.37 3.83
CA GLY A 21 35.35 12.76 5.01
C GLY A 21 34.29 13.80 4.73
N LEU A 22 33.07 13.44 4.96
CA LEU A 22 31.99 14.41 5.21
C LEU A 22 32.24 15.07 6.56
N SER A 23 32.23 16.40 6.57
CA SER A 23 32.62 17.21 7.71
C SER A 23 31.75 16.90 8.93
N GLU A 24 32.37 16.92 10.11
CA GLU A 24 31.75 16.82 11.45
C GLU A 24 30.55 17.78 11.64
N ARG A 25 30.38 18.77 10.80
CA ARG A 25 29.22 19.67 10.79
C ARG A 25 27.92 18.98 10.38
N VAL A 26 27.95 18.07 9.43
CA VAL A 26 26.75 17.35 8.96
C VAL A 26 26.29 16.35 10.04
N LYS A 27 27.21 15.66 10.69
CA LYS A 27 26.88 14.75 11.80
C LYS A 27 26.31 15.45 13.03
N LYS A 28 26.71 16.72 13.30
CA LYS A 28 26.14 17.53 14.38
C LYS A 28 24.73 18.05 14.03
N GLN A 29 24.47 18.36 12.77
CA GLN A 29 23.16 18.81 12.33
C GLN A 29 22.12 17.66 12.41
N TRP A 30 22.51 16.44 12.09
CA TRP A 30 21.65 15.26 12.17
C TRP A 30 21.21 14.91 13.60
N ARG A 31 22.13 14.97 14.56
CA ARG A 31 21.78 14.78 15.99
C ARG A 31 20.81 15.83 16.53
N ALA A 32 20.81 17.02 15.96
CA ALA A 32 19.87 18.07 16.33
C ALA A 32 18.47 17.86 15.72
N HIS A 33 18.36 17.26 14.54
CA HIS A 33 17.07 17.09 13.85
C HIS A 33 16.27 15.87 14.32
N VAL A 34 16.93 14.77 14.67
CA VAL A 34 16.27 13.63 15.32
C VAL A 34 15.75 13.98 16.72
N LEU A 35 16.38 14.94 17.41
CA LEU A 35 15.91 15.47 18.70
C LEU A 35 14.79 16.53 18.55
N LEU A 36 14.58 17.09 17.34
CA LEU A 36 13.50 18.06 17.07
C LEU A 36 12.18 17.43 16.64
N ALA A 37 12.16 16.16 16.23
CA ALA A 37 10.94 15.45 15.89
C ALA A 37 9.90 15.47 17.03
N PRO A 38 10.26 15.26 18.32
CA PRO A 38 9.31 15.43 19.42
C PRO A 38 8.90 16.90 19.65
N PHE A 39 9.71 17.89 19.26
CA PHE A 39 9.37 19.30 19.42
C PHE A 39 8.36 19.80 18.39
N ILE A 40 8.44 19.35 17.15
CA ILE A 40 7.41 19.62 16.12
C ILE A 40 6.09 18.95 16.50
N PHE A 41 6.16 17.77 17.11
CA PHE A 41 5.01 17.06 17.65
C PHE A 41 4.32 17.83 18.79
N THR A 42 5.09 18.45 19.68
CA THR A 42 4.58 19.27 20.78
C THR A 42 3.94 20.56 20.27
N PHE A 43 4.43 21.14 19.17
CA PHE A 43 3.87 22.37 18.61
C PHE A 43 2.55 22.12 17.84
N ALA A 44 2.44 21.01 17.10
CA ALA A 44 1.17 20.61 16.46
C ALA A 44 0.12 20.23 17.51
N PHE A 45 0.51 19.58 18.61
CA PHE A 45 -0.37 19.22 19.71
C PHE A 45 -0.88 20.44 20.48
N THR A 46 -0.01 21.45 20.72
CA THR A 46 -0.41 22.70 21.40
C THR A 46 -1.33 23.56 20.55
N ALA A 47 -1.19 23.55 19.24
CA ALA A 47 -2.09 24.31 18.35
C ALA A 47 -3.50 23.71 18.27
N VAL A 48 -3.66 22.39 18.43
CA VAL A 48 -4.98 21.71 18.44
C VAL A 48 -5.67 21.80 19.80
N VAL A 49 -4.90 21.87 20.89
CA VAL A 49 -5.44 21.94 22.27
C VAL A 49 -5.82 23.36 22.72
N SER A 50 -5.37 24.40 22.00
CA SER A 50 -5.63 25.80 22.35
C SER A 50 -6.88 26.42 21.71
N LEU A 51 -7.76 25.63 21.12
CA LEU A 51 -9.10 26.08 20.73
C LEU A 51 -10.00 26.16 21.98
N PRO A 52 -10.70 27.27 22.25
CA PRO A 52 -11.48 27.44 23.47
C PRO A 52 -12.70 26.50 23.49
N LEU A 53 -12.68 25.54 24.40
CA LEU A 53 -13.84 24.74 24.78
C LEU A 53 -14.84 25.61 25.56
N ASN A 54 -15.88 26.08 24.92
CA ASN A 54 -17.05 26.59 25.63
C ASN A 54 -17.89 25.38 26.12
N ALA A 55 -17.62 24.98 27.35
CA ALA A 55 -18.42 23.95 28.04
C ALA A 55 -19.69 24.61 28.64
N GLN A 56 -20.82 24.31 28.07
CA GLN A 56 -22.11 24.49 28.77
C GLN A 56 -22.32 23.24 29.65
N THR A 57 -22.33 23.48 30.97
CA THR A 57 -22.69 22.48 31.98
C THR A 57 -24.20 22.26 31.95
N VAL A 58 -24.61 21.04 31.63
CA VAL A 58 -25.95 20.52 31.86
C VAL A 58 -25.89 19.53 33.02
N SER A 59 -26.60 19.88 34.09
CA SER A 59 -26.76 19.05 35.29
C SER A 59 -27.69 17.87 35.01
N VAL A 60 -27.23 16.65 35.32
CA VAL A 60 -28.07 15.45 35.26
C VAL A 60 -28.47 15.03 36.67
N GLU A 61 -29.77 14.99 36.87
CA GLU A 61 -30.43 14.53 38.07
C GLU A 61 -30.59 13.01 38.07
N ASN A 62 -30.23 12.38 39.19
CA ASN A 62 -30.32 10.94 39.46
C ASN A 62 -31.76 10.47 39.63
N GLN A 63 -32.18 9.41 38.98
CA GLN A 63 -33.25 8.53 39.50
C GLN A 63 -32.90 7.03 39.29
N ASN A 64 -32.85 6.35 40.44
CA ASN A 64 -32.79 4.91 40.61
C ASN A 64 -34.12 4.24 40.20
N GLN A 65 -34.07 3.06 39.56
CA GLN A 65 -34.90 1.89 39.99
C GLN A 65 -34.58 0.59 39.22
N LYS A 66 -34.08 -0.38 39.98
CA LYS A 66 -34.37 -1.85 40.08
C LYS A 66 -34.59 -2.72 38.84
N ASP A 67 -33.74 -3.77 38.79
CA ASP A 67 -33.92 -5.11 38.18
C ASP A 67 -35.23 -5.83 38.51
N PRO A 68 -35.68 -6.87 37.73
CA PRO A 68 -35.01 -8.17 37.71
C PRO A 68 -35.14 -9.03 36.42
N LEU A 69 -34.10 -9.85 36.19
CA LEU A 69 -34.02 -11.20 35.61
C LEU A 69 -35.17 -11.75 34.74
N LYS A 70 -34.84 -12.15 33.49
CA LYS A 70 -35.15 -13.49 32.98
C LYS A 70 -34.27 -13.87 31.76
N SER A 71 -33.81 -15.10 31.88
CA SER A 71 -33.05 -15.95 30.97
C SER A 71 -33.65 -16.13 29.57
N GLY A 72 -32.79 -16.22 28.57
CA GLY A 72 -33.11 -16.74 27.24
C GLY A 72 -31.84 -16.78 26.39
N VAL A 73 -31.14 -17.92 26.47
CA VAL A 73 -30.03 -18.23 25.55
C VAL A 73 -30.64 -18.53 24.20
N GLN A 74 -30.34 -17.73 23.20
CA GLN A 74 -30.39 -18.13 21.79
C GLN A 74 -28.99 -17.94 21.23
N GLU A 75 -28.39 -19.08 20.87
CA GLU A 75 -27.20 -19.17 20.08
C GLU A 75 -27.50 -18.55 18.70
N GLN A 76 -26.93 -17.39 18.41
CA GLN A 76 -26.74 -16.93 17.05
C GLN A 76 -25.32 -17.33 16.65
N GLU A 77 -25.24 -18.21 15.67
CA GLU A 77 -24.00 -18.49 14.93
C GLU A 77 -23.55 -17.18 14.26
N ALA A 78 -22.53 -16.56 14.82
CA ALA A 78 -21.86 -15.42 14.21
C ALA A 78 -21.10 -15.92 12.97
N ASN A 79 -21.41 -15.34 11.85
CA ASN A 79 -20.68 -15.53 10.61
C ASN A 79 -19.26 -14.94 10.78
N ALA A 80 -18.27 -15.80 10.91
CA ALA A 80 -16.88 -15.45 11.27
C ALA A 80 -16.09 -14.78 10.12
N ASN A 81 -16.75 -14.41 9.03
CA ASN A 81 -16.06 -13.87 7.84
C ASN A 81 -15.90 -12.36 7.80
N ASP A 82 -16.58 -11.62 8.69
CA ASP A 82 -16.60 -10.15 8.63
C ASP A 82 -15.75 -9.47 9.72
N GLU A 83 -15.16 -10.24 10.64
CA GLU A 83 -14.51 -9.69 11.84
C GLU A 83 -13.01 -9.35 11.65
N TRP A 84 -12.39 -9.77 10.54
CA TRP A 84 -10.94 -9.60 10.34
C TRP A 84 -10.52 -8.33 9.63
N ASP A 85 -11.40 -7.75 8.82
CA ASP A 85 -11.11 -6.47 8.14
C ASP A 85 -11.26 -5.26 9.08
N SER A 86 -11.92 -5.43 10.25
CA SER A 86 -12.15 -4.37 11.23
C SER A 86 -11.01 -4.16 12.24
N VAL A 87 -10.03 -5.06 12.30
CA VAL A 87 -8.89 -4.97 13.24
C VAL A 87 -7.81 -4.00 12.77
N TRP A 88 -7.82 -3.67 11.48
CA TRP A 88 -6.92 -2.68 10.91
C TRP A 88 -7.73 -1.47 10.45
N PRO A 89 -7.51 -0.27 10.96
CA PRO A 89 -8.10 0.92 10.39
C PRO A 89 -7.39 1.25 9.07
N GLY A 90 -7.60 0.41 8.09
CA GLY A 90 -7.43 0.72 6.69
C GLY A 90 -8.82 1.09 6.21
N ASP A 91 -8.97 2.32 5.80
CA ASP A 91 -10.17 3.10 5.55
C ASP A 91 -11.09 2.58 4.44
N ASP A 92 -11.38 1.31 4.33
CA ASP A 92 -12.17 0.83 3.19
C ASP A 92 -13.35 -0.08 3.51
N ASN A 93 -13.80 -0.15 4.76
CA ASN A 93 -15.09 -0.74 5.06
C ASN A 93 -15.90 0.14 6.02
N VAL A 94 -16.48 1.20 5.47
CA VAL A 94 -17.80 1.58 5.95
C VAL A 94 -18.75 0.55 5.34
N GLU A 95 -18.73 -0.66 5.86
CA GLU A 95 -19.90 -1.50 5.75
C GLU A 95 -21.04 -0.76 6.45
N SER A 96 -22.09 -0.52 5.69
CA SER A 96 -23.37 -0.12 6.20
C SER A 96 -23.75 -1.10 7.31
N GLY A 97 -23.41 -0.77 8.55
CA GLY A 97 -24.09 -1.31 9.71
C GLY A 97 -25.54 -0.89 9.60
N ASP A 98 -26.40 -1.79 9.17
CA ASP A 98 -27.84 -1.60 8.99
C ASP A 98 -28.61 -1.44 10.32
N ASP A 99 -27.94 -1.07 11.44
CA ASP A 99 -28.56 -1.05 12.77
C ASP A 99 -28.85 0.35 13.35
N TRP A 100 -28.71 1.43 12.57
CA TRP A 100 -29.02 2.78 13.09
C TRP A 100 -30.18 3.49 12.39
N ASN A 101 -31.02 2.80 11.63
CA ASN A 101 -32.08 3.43 10.83
C ASN A 101 -33.51 3.09 11.23
N ASP A 102 -33.76 2.38 12.33
CA ASP A 102 -35.13 1.89 12.59
C ASP A 102 -36.01 2.79 13.45
N GLU A 103 -35.60 4.01 13.85
CA GLU A 103 -36.45 4.85 14.71
C GLU A 103 -36.83 6.24 14.17
N TRP A 104 -36.39 6.65 12.96
CA TRP A 104 -36.71 8.02 12.43
C TRP A 104 -37.42 8.07 11.10
N ASP A 105 -37.72 6.93 10.44
CA ASP A 105 -38.34 6.93 9.10
C ASP A 105 -39.84 6.62 9.03
N ASP A 106 -40.55 6.49 10.15
CA ASP A 106 -41.95 6.10 10.15
C ASP A 106 -42.93 7.25 9.89
N GLU A 107 -42.49 8.49 9.58
CA GLU A 107 -43.43 9.63 9.39
C GLU A 107 -43.47 10.24 7.98
N TRP A 108 -42.70 9.75 7.00
CA TRP A 108 -42.77 10.21 5.59
C TRP A 108 -42.77 9.05 4.59
N GLY A 109 -43.99 8.67 4.21
CA GLY A 109 -44.39 8.05 2.93
C GLY A 109 -43.47 7.00 2.30
N THR A 110 -44.03 5.83 2.10
CA THR A 110 -43.57 4.74 1.20
C THR A 110 -42.82 5.21 -0.04
N ASP A 111 -41.53 5.49 0.07
CA ASP A 111 -40.68 5.66 -1.08
C ASP A 111 -39.70 4.46 -1.16
N SER A 112 -39.78 3.75 -2.29
CA SER A 112 -38.88 2.71 -2.69
C SER A 112 -37.42 3.16 -2.44
N LYS A 113 -36.68 2.47 -1.56
CA LYS A 113 -35.24 2.70 -1.35
C LYS A 113 -34.60 2.85 -2.73
N SER A 114 -33.97 3.97 -2.98
CA SER A 114 -33.33 4.25 -4.27
C SER A 114 -32.33 3.15 -4.58
N LYS A 115 -32.48 2.45 -5.72
CA LYS A 115 -31.53 1.43 -6.17
C LYS A 115 -30.13 2.02 -6.45
N LEU A 116 -30.01 3.33 -6.53
CA LEU A 116 -28.77 4.06 -6.79
C LEU A 116 -28.35 4.86 -5.55
N ARG A 117 -27.18 4.57 -5.04
CA ARG A 117 -26.49 5.32 -3.98
C ARG A 117 -25.32 6.07 -4.58
N ILE A 118 -25.22 7.37 -4.33
CA ILE A 118 -24.10 8.20 -4.78
C ILE A 118 -23.45 8.82 -3.54
N SER A 119 -22.13 8.76 -3.46
CA SER A 119 -21.31 9.38 -2.43
C SER A 119 -19.99 9.83 -3.01
N GLY A 120 -19.20 10.54 -2.25
CA GLY A 120 -17.89 10.97 -2.70
C GLY A 120 -17.23 11.96 -1.76
N PHE A 121 -16.11 12.48 -2.19
CA PHE A 121 -15.44 13.56 -1.46
C PHE A 121 -14.76 14.55 -2.40
N ALA A 122 -14.51 15.74 -1.88
CA ALA A 122 -13.59 16.71 -2.45
C ALA A 122 -12.42 16.92 -1.46
N GLU A 123 -11.19 16.91 -1.97
CA GLU A 123 -9.97 17.06 -1.15
C GLU A 123 -9.05 18.11 -1.74
N LEU A 124 -8.47 18.93 -0.87
CA LEU A 124 -7.33 19.79 -1.16
C LEU A 124 -6.15 19.33 -0.31
N ALA A 125 -5.03 19.02 -0.94
CA ALA A 125 -3.84 18.54 -0.26
C ALA A 125 -2.60 19.30 -0.72
N VAL A 126 -1.71 19.61 0.23
CA VAL A 126 -0.42 20.25 -0.04
C VAL A 126 0.67 19.58 0.79
N GLY A 127 1.84 19.38 0.20
CA GLY A 127 3.00 18.81 0.87
C GLY A 127 4.29 19.35 0.28
N ASN A 128 5.30 19.50 1.14
CA ASN A 128 6.60 20.01 0.75
C ASN A 128 7.73 19.20 1.38
N ARG A 129 8.86 19.13 0.68
CA ARG A 129 10.10 18.57 1.22
C ARG A 129 10.67 19.43 2.34
N PHE A 130 11.39 18.78 3.24
CA PHE A 130 12.20 19.46 4.24
C PHE A 130 13.52 19.97 3.65
N PHE A 131 14.07 19.27 2.66
CA PHE A 131 15.35 19.55 2.02
C PHE A 131 15.16 19.77 0.51
N ARG A 132 16.19 20.33 -0.13
CA ARG A 132 16.22 20.42 -1.59
C ARG A 132 16.74 19.11 -2.17
N ASP A 133 15.96 18.51 -3.04
CA ASP A 133 16.36 17.32 -3.78
C ASP A 133 17.18 17.77 -5.00
N MET A 134 18.50 17.60 -4.89
CA MET A 134 19.50 17.98 -5.91
C MET A 134 19.82 16.76 -6.79
N ALA A 135 18.85 16.33 -7.59
CA ALA A 135 19.01 15.20 -8.48
C ALA A 135 19.61 15.64 -9.84
N THR A 136 20.37 14.75 -10.46
CA THR A 136 20.83 14.95 -11.84
C THR A 136 19.69 14.72 -12.82
N ALA A 137 19.42 15.73 -13.69
CA ALA A 137 18.41 15.61 -14.72
C ALA A 137 18.90 14.72 -15.86
N PHE A 138 18.09 13.70 -16.18
CA PHE A 138 18.23 12.93 -17.40
C PHE A 138 17.23 13.44 -18.44
N GLY A 139 17.73 14.07 -19.51
CA GLY A 139 16.88 14.54 -20.60
C GLY A 139 16.24 13.41 -21.38
N SER A 140 14.92 13.45 -21.53
CA SER A 140 14.22 12.68 -22.54
C SER A 140 14.36 13.43 -23.86
N GLN A 141 15.23 13.01 -24.74
CA GLN A 141 15.01 13.26 -26.17
C GLN A 141 15.63 12.12 -26.98
N ASN A 142 14.77 11.47 -27.71
CA ASN A 142 15.10 10.68 -28.89
C ASN A 142 16.21 11.37 -29.69
N SER A 143 17.23 10.63 -29.94
CA SER A 143 18.16 10.74 -31.03
C SER A 143 19.63 10.85 -30.62
N GLN A 144 20.32 9.81 -31.01
CA GLN A 144 21.78 9.78 -31.12
C GLN A 144 22.55 9.98 -29.82
N MET A 145 22.71 8.87 -29.12
CA MET A 145 23.29 8.70 -27.77
C MET A 145 24.76 9.14 -27.61
N ASN A 146 25.39 9.81 -28.56
CA ASN A 146 26.81 10.09 -28.48
C ASN A 146 27.19 11.55 -28.18
N GLU A 147 26.30 12.51 -28.32
CA GLU A 147 26.65 13.92 -28.07
C GLU A 147 25.88 14.58 -26.91
N SER A 148 24.77 13.96 -26.45
CA SER A 148 23.92 14.53 -25.42
C SER A 148 24.32 14.12 -23.98
N PHE A 149 25.23 13.18 -23.81
CA PHE A 149 25.68 12.73 -22.49
C PHE A 149 26.45 13.81 -21.69
N GLN A 150 27.04 14.77 -22.37
CA GLN A 150 27.74 15.89 -21.73
C GLN A 150 26.85 17.10 -21.40
N ALA A 151 25.72 17.23 -22.06
CA ALA A 151 24.80 18.35 -21.80
C ALA A 151 23.75 18.04 -20.72
N ALA A 152 23.62 16.77 -20.33
CA ALA A 152 22.63 16.31 -19.36
C ALA A 152 23.09 16.38 -17.89
N ASN A 153 24.35 16.72 -17.64
CA ASN A 153 24.94 16.77 -16.29
C ASN A 153 24.67 18.10 -15.54
N ALA A 154 23.64 18.83 -15.91
CA ALA A 154 23.21 19.95 -15.09
C ALA A 154 22.34 19.40 -13.94
N PRO A 155 22.69 19.67 -12.67
CA PRO A 155 21.85 19.29 -11.56
C PRO A 155 20.46 19.91 -11.72
N SER A 156 19.42 19.09 -11.76
CA SER A 156 18.05 19.58 -11.70
C SER A 156 17.64 19.64 -10.23
N VAL A 157 17.03 20.75 -9.87
CA VAL A 157 16.36 20.86 -8.56
C VAL A 157 14.91 20.46 -8.79
N LEU A 158 14.48 19.33 -8.23
CA LEU A 158 13.07 18.96 -8.24
C LEU A 158 12.23 20.01 -7.49
N ASN A 159 10.97 20.15 -7.88
CA ASN A 159 10.04 21.03 -7.20
C ASN A 159 10.06 20.75 -5.70
N ASN A 160 10.04 21.80 -4.87
CA ASN A 160 10.01 21.64 -3.41
C ASN A 160 8.70 20.98 -2.91
N SER A 161 7.64 21.07 -3.70
CA SER A 161 6.36 20.43 -3.40
C SER A 161 6.39 18.95 -3.78
N THR A 162 5.89 18.09 -2.90
CA THR A 162 5.71 16.66 -3.11
C THR A 162 4.24 16.28 -3.31
N LEU A 163 3.33 17.18 -2.93
CA LEU A 163 1.88 17.01 -3.06
C LEU A 163 1.22 18.37 -3.26
N ARG A 164 0.37 18.50 -4.28
CA ARG A 164 -0.46 19.68 -4.57
C ARG A 164 -1.71 19.25 -5.30
N ASP A 165 -2.59 18.52 -4.62
CA ASP A 165 -3.77 17.93 -5.22
C ASP A 165 -5.03 18.77 -4.96
N ALA A 166 -5.83 18.97 -5.99
CA ALA A 166 -7.24 19.32 -5.88
C ALA A 166 -8.03 18.17 -6.49
N ARG A 167 -8.60 17.31 -5.67
CA ARG A 167 -9.18 16.01 -6.03
C ARG A 167 -10.67 15.96 -5.76
N VAL A 168 -11.40 15.29 -6.65
CA VAL A 168 -12.79 14.88 -6.43
C VAL A 168 -12.88 13.38 -6.71
N GLN A 169 -13.44 12.62 -5.78
CA GLN A 169 -13.81 11.23 -5.96
C GLN A 169 -15.32 11.11 -5.99
N LEU A 170 -15.84 10.33 -6.92
CA LEU A 170 -17.25 9.94 -7.01
C LEU A 170 -17.37 8.44 -6.91
N ARG A 171 -18.29 7.99 -6.08
CA ARG A 171 -18.71 6.60 -5.96
C ARG A 171 -20.19 6.50 -6.29
N ALA A 172 -20.57 5.49 -7.08
CA ALA A 172 -21.93 5.16 -7.41
C ALA A 172 -22.12 3.66 -7.29
N ASP A 173 -23.02 3.23 -6.41
CA ASP A 173 -23.41 1.84 -6.21
C ASP A 173 -24.86 1.68 -6.69
N TYR A 174 -25.09 0.72 -7.59
CA TYR A 174 -26.41 0.42 -8.11
C TYR A 174 -26.81 -1.01 -7.76
N ALA A 175 -27.83 -1.14 -6.92
CA ALA A 175 -28.36 -2.44 -6.50
C ALA A 175 -29.31 -3.00 -7.58
N LEU A 176 -29.04 -4.24 -7.99
CA LEU A 176 -29.92 -5.10 -8.77
C LEU A 176 -30.57 -6.12 -7.82
N ASP A 177 -31.52 -6.90 -8.30
CA ASP A 177 -32.29 -7.78 -7.41
C ASP A 177 -31.40 -8.88 -6.74
N SER A 178 -30.36 -9.36 -7.41
CA SER A 178 -29.43 -10.40 -6.89
C SER A 178 -27.97 -10.09 -7.19
N SER A 179 -27.68 -8.84 -7.53
CA SER A 179 -26.31 -8.42 -7.87
C SER A 179 -26.17 -6.91 -7.69
N SER A 180 -24.97 -6.38 -7.87
CA SER A 180 -24.70 -4.96 -7.80
C SER A 180 -23.68 -4.52 -8.83
N ILE A 181 -23.71 -3.24 -9.16
CA ILE A 181 -22.68 -2.57 -9.96
C ILE A 181 -22.12 -1.46 -9.10
N SER A 182 -20.81 -1.48 -8.88
CA SER A 182 -20.09 -0.41 -8.19
C SER A 182 -19.16 0.34 -9.13
N SER A 183 -19.08 1.65 -8.94
CA SER A 183 -18.16 2.53 -9.66
C SER A 183 -17.50 3.50 -8.69
N LYS A 184 -16.17 3.65 -8.77
CA LYS A 184 -15.38 4.65 -8.02
C LYS A 184 -14.38 5.29 -8.97
N ALA A 185 -14.44 6.59 -9.14
CA ALA A 185 -13.56 7.34 -10.03
C ALA A 185 -13.04 8.61 -9.38
N ASP A 186 -11.76 8.88 -9.60
CA ASP A 186 -11.08 10.09 -9.17
C ASP A 186 -10.75 10.97 -10.36
N VAL A 187 -10.88 12.28 -10.16
CA VAL A 187 -10.33 13.32 -11.04
C VAL A 187 -9.59 14.31 -10.16
N TRP A 188 -8.36 14.65 -10.51
CA TRP A 188 -7.60 15.64 -9.75
C TRP A 188 -6.69 16.47 -10.62
N TYR A 189 -6.42 17.67 -10.15
CA TYR A 189 -5.35 18.50 -10.66
C TYR A 189 -4.11 18.29 -9.79
N ASP A 190 -3.04 17.75 -10.39
CA ASP A 190 -1.74 17.64 -9.75
C ASP A 190 -0.94 18.92 -10.02
N GLY A 191 -0.83 19.76 -9.00
CA GLY A 191 -0.10 21.02 -9.12
C GLY A 191 1.43 20.87 -9.02
N VAL A 192 1.97 19.68 -8.74
CA VAL A 192 3.41 19.40 -8.80
C VAL A 192 3.84 19.22 -10.25
N THR A 193 3.13 18.39 -11.00
CA THR A 193 3.34 18.14 -12.44
C THR A 193 2.59 19.11 -13.34
N SER A 194 1.66 19.90 -12.78
CA SER A 194 0.78 20.84 -13.49
C SER A 194 -0.11 20.15 -14.52
N SER A 195 -0.60 18.97 -14.21
CA SER A 195 -1.44 18.14 -15.08
C SER A 195 -2.80 17.82 -14.47
N TRP A 196 -3.79 17.56 -15.34
CA TRP A 196 -5.04 16.93 -14.94
C TRP A 196 -4.92 15.43 -15.08
N GLU A 197 -5.27 14.74 -14.02
CA GLU A 197 -5.21 13.30 -13.93
C GLU A 197 -6.60 12.72 -13.64
N SER A 198 -6.82 11.47 -14.03
CA SER A 198 -8.03 10.74 -13.69
C SER A 198 -7.73 9.26 -13.52
N GLN A 199 -8.40 8.62 -12.60
CA GLN A 199 -8.27 7.19 -12.34
C GLN A 199 -9.64 6.58 -12.10
N LEU A 200 -10.00 5.58 -12.90
CA LEU A 200 -11.11 4.70 -12.60
C LEU A 200 -10.60 3.63 -11.63
N ARG A 201 -10.99 3.73 -10.36
CA ARG A 201 -10.55 2.80 -9.31
C ARG A 201 -11.43 1.57 -9.23
N GLU A 202 -12.71 1.72 -9.50
CA GLU A 202 -13.66 0.61 -9.55
C GLU A 202 -14.69 0.85 -10.65
N LEU A 203 -14.97 -0.19 -11.40
CA LEU A 203 -16.15 -0.35 -12.24
C LEU A 203 -16.36 -1.86 -12.39
N ALA A 204 -17.14 -2.41 -11.48
CA ALA A 204 -17.31 -3.86 -11.39
C ALA A 204 -18.77 -4.22 -11.19
N TRP A 205 -19.16 -5.33 -11.80
CA TRP A 205 -20.35 -6.05 -11.46
C TRP A 205 -20.02 -7.17 -10.47
N GLN A 206 -20.86 -7.35 -9.44
CA GLN A 206 -20.75 -8.41 -8.45
C GLN A 206 -22.09 -9.09 -8.24
N GLY A 207 -22.09 -10.42 -8.16
CA GLY A 207 -23.28 -11.22 -7.87
C GLY A 207 -22.94 -12.69 -7.69
N SER A 208 -23.90 -13.48 -7.19
CA SER A 208 -23.72 -14.92 -7.08
C SER A 208 -23.72 -15.59 -8.45
N LEU A 209 -23.06 -16.72 -8.59
CA LEU A 209 -23.03 -17.50 -9.82
C LEU A 209 -24.44 -17.94 -10.23
N SER A 210 -25.33 -18.18 -9.27
CA SER A 210 -26.74 -18.51 -9.51
C SER A 210 -27.52 -17.39 -10.20
N SER A 211 -27.09 -16.13 -10.05
CA SER A 211 -27.75 -14.99 -10.70
C SER A 211 -27.47 -14.90 -12.21
N ILE A 212 -26.42 -15.58 -12.68
CA ILE A 212 -25.98 -15.55 -14.08
C ILE A 212 -26.37 -16.82 -14.81
N LEU A 213 -26.34 -17.97 -14.12
CA LEU A 213 -26.61 -19.24 -14.73
C LEU A 213 -28.12 -19.46 -14.96
N PRO A 214 -28.52 -19.96 -16.14
CA PRO A 214 -29.89 -20.41 -16.34
C PRO A 214 -30.27 -21.46 -15.29
N SER A 215 -31.50 -21.38 -14.77
CA SER A 215 -32.01 -22.31 -13.76
C SER A 215 -31.92 -23.78 -14.18
N ALA A 216 -31.95 -24.05 -15.49
CA ALA A 216 -31.75 -25.39 -16.06
C ALA A 216 -30.33 -25.94 -15.81
N LEU A 217 -29.32 -25.11 -15.65
CA LEU A 217 -27.93 -25.50 -15.36
C LEU A 217 -27.63 -25.54 -13.85
N VAL A 218 -28.34 -24.76 -13.06
CA VAL A 218 -28.21 -24.78 -11.60
C VAL A 218 -28.83 -26.04 -11.02
N GLY A 219 -29.87 -26.56 -11.66
CA GLY A 219 -30.59 -27.78 -11.21
C GLY A 219 -31.31 -27.52 -9.87
N THR A 220 -31.44 -28.59 -9.05
CA THR A 220 -32.08 -28.52 -7.74
C THR A 220 -31.08 -28.31 -6.60
N GLY A 221 -29.79 -28.05 -6.89
CA GLY A 221 -28.74 -27.90 -5.91
C GLY A 221 -28.35 -26.43 -5.70
N ASP A 222 -28.11 -26.03 -4.46
CA ASP A 222 -27.71 -24.67 -4.08
C ASP A 222 -26.22 -24.37 -4.33
N TRP A 223 -25.52 -25.28 -5.04
CA TRP A 223 -24.06 -25.14 -5.24
C TRP A 223 -23.66 -23.82 -5.92
N ALA A 224 -24.48 -23.27 -6.80
CA ALA A 224 -24.20 -22.02 -7.50
C ALA A 224 -24.32 -20.80 -6.58
N ASN A 225 -25.02 -20.90 -5.46
CA ASN A 225 -25.09 -19.88 -4.43
C ASN A 225 -23.84 -19.83 -3.57
N ALA A 226 -23.03 -20.91 -3.57
CA ALA A 226 -21.75 -20.95 -2.85
C ALA A 226 -20.62 -20.23 -3.60
N PHE A 227 -20.88 -19.65 -4.78
CA PHE A 227 -19.89 -18.95 -5.57
C PHE A 227 -20.34 -17.53 -5.90
N ASP A 228 -19.49 -16.56 -5.57
CA ASP A 228 -19.62 -15.17 -5.96
C ASP A 228 -18.66 -14.81 -7.09
N ILE A 229 -19.11 -13.94 -7.96
CA ILE A 229 -18.31 -13.44 -9.08
C ILE A 229 -18.25 -11.92 -8.99
N LYS A 230 -17.04 -11.37 -9.10
CA LYS A 230 -16.82 -9.94 -9.33
C LYS A 230 -16.01 -9.76 -10.60
N VAL A 231 -16.52 -9.01 -11.57
CA VAL A 231 -15.86 -8.79 -12.86
C VAL A 231 -15.81 -7.33 -13.20
N GLY A 232 -14.65 -6.88 -13.64
CA GLY A 232 -14.39 -5.50 -14.03
C GLY A 232 -13.15 -4.92 -13.35
N LYS A 233 -13.04 -3.61 -13.35
CA LYS A 233 -11.95 -2.91 -12.67
C LYS A 233 -12.22 -2.88 -11.17
N GLN A 234 -11.24 -3.31 -10.37
CA GLN A 234 -11.36 -3.45 -8.93
C GLN A 234 -10.00 -3.39 -8.25
N VAL A 235 -9.97 -2.98 -6.99
CA VAL A 235 -8.80 -3.09 -6.13
C VAL A 235 -8.80 -4.49 -5.52
N LEU A 236 -7.64 -5.14 -5.57
CA LEU A 236 -7.42 -6.50 -5.05
C LEU A 236 -6.33 -6.45 -3.98
N THR A 237 -6.49 -7.22 -2.91
CA THR A 237 -5.50 -7.33 -1.85
C THR A 237 -5.60 -8.67 -1.15
N TRP A 238 -4.44 -9.23 -0.79
CA TRP A 238 -4.30 -10.44 0.02
C TRP A 238 -3.13 -10.27 1.00
N GLY A 239 -2.89 -11.31 1.82
CA GLY A 239 -1.78 -11.31 2.75
C GLY A 239 -2.16 -10.76 4.12
N THR A 240 -1.22 -10.80 5.05
CA THR A 240 -1.40 -10.44 6.46
C THR A 240 -0.38 -9.41 6.93
N GLY A 241 0.55 -9.01 6.07
CA GLY A 241 1.59 -8.04 6.37
C GLY A 241 1.10 -6.61 6.30
N ASP A 242 1.52 -5.77 7.23
CA ASP A 242 1.19 -4.36 7.30
C ASP A 242 2.22 -3.55 6.49
N TYR A 243 1.87 -3.05 5.31
CA TYR A 243 2.75 -2.44 4.30
C TYR A 243 3.93 -3.31 3.81
N LEU A 244 3.95 -4.60 4.18
CA LEU A 244 4.88 -5.61 3.69
C LEU A 244 4.08 -6.65 2.89
N PHE A 245 4.24 -6.64 1.58
CA PHE A 245 3.43 -7.42 0.66
C PHE A 245 4.18 -8.67 0.22
N LEU A 246 3.89 -9.82 0.84
CA LEU A 246 4.50 -11.10 0.51
C LEU A 246 3.64 -11.86 -0.50
N ASN A 247 2.41 -12.20 -0.11
CA ASN A 247 1.44 -12.90 -0.98
C ASN A 247 0.46 -11.94 -1.68
N ASP A 248 0.52 -10.64 -1.39
CA ASP A 248 -0.24 -9.61 -2.08
C ASP A 248 0.50 -9.15 -3.34
N LEU A 249 0.33 -9.88 -4.42
CA LEU A 249 0.96 -9.65 -5.72
C LEU A 249 0.05 -8.85 -6.67
N PHE A 250 -0.81 -8.00 -6.14
CA PHE A 250 -1.60 -7.05 -6.90
C PHE A 250 -0.91 -5.68 -6.97
N PRO A 251 -1.24 -4.82 -7.96
CA PRO A 251 -0.55 -3.55 -8.15
C PRO A 251 -0.63 -2.61 -6.95
N LYS A 252 0.46 -1.87 -6.71
CA LYS A 252 0.59 -0.84 -5.68
C LYS A 252 0.99 0.50 -6.30
N ASP A 253 0.61 1.60 -5.66
CA ASP A 253 1.03 2.97 -6.02
C ASP A 253 1.95 3.54 -4.93
N TYR A 254 3.24 3.31 -5.10
CA TYR A 254 4.27 3.80 -4.17
C TYR A 254 4.47 5.32 -4.27
N GLN A 255 4.19 5.93 -5.42
CA GLN A 255 4.29 7.38 -5.57
C GLN A 255 3.24 8.10 -4.72
N SER A 256 2.01 7.61 -4.71
CA SER A 256 0.93 8.10 -3.84
C SER A 256 1.28 7.91 -2.36
N PHE A 257 1.82 6.75 -2.00
CA PHE A 257 2.18 6.42 -0.63
C PHE A 257 3.28 7.35 -0.06
N PHE A 258 4.33 7.62 -0.84
CA PHE A 258 5.43 8.50 -0.42
C PHE A 258 5.05 9.99 -0.45
N ALA A 259 4.13 10.38 -1.31
CA ALA A 259 3.62 11.75 -1.36
C ALA A 259 2.73 12.09 -0.16
N GLY A 260 2.23 11.10 0.58
CA GLY A 260 1.34 11.28 1.72
C GLY A 260 -0.14 11.31 1.34
N ARG A 261 -0.51 10.80 0.16
CA ARG A 261 -1.92 10.48 -0.13
C ARG A 261 -2.42 9.44 0.86
N GLU A 262 -3.71 9.30 0.98
CA GLU A 262 -4.35 8.33 1.88
C GLU A 262 -3.96 6.90 1.53
N ASP A 263 -3.94 6.01 2.54
CA ASP A 263 -3.42 4.64 2.39
C ASP A 263 -4.21 3.80 1.38
N GLU A 264 -5.50 4.13 1.14
CA GLU A 264 -6.29 3.51 0.07
C GLU A 264 -5.63 3.64 -1.31
N TYR A 265 -4.89 4.75 -1.54
CA TYR A 265 -4.20 4.98 -2.81
C TYR A 265 -2.94 4.15 -2.99
N LEU A 266 -2.41 3.54 -1.94
CA LEU A 266 -1.32 2.58 -2.08
C LEU A 266 -1.74 1.35 -2.90
N LYS A 267 -3.03 0.97 -2.85
CA LYS A 267 -3.56 -0.14 -3.62
C LYS A 267 -4.07 0.36 -4.98
N ALA A 268 -3.41 -0.04 -6.06
CA ALA A 268 -3.82 0.33 -7.41
C ALA A 268 -4.86 -0.66 -7.98
N PRO A 269 -5.80 -0.19 -8.81
CA PRO A 269 -6.85 -1.05 -9.36
C PRO A 269 -6.35 -1.88 -10.54
N SER A 270 -6.94 -3.08 -10.74
CA SER A 270 -6.71 -3.95 -11.88
C SER A 270 -8.02 -4.36 -12.55
N ASN A 271 -7.98 -4.64 -13.85
CA ASN A 271 -9.07 -5.33 -14.53
C ASN A 271 -8.98 -6.82 -14.20
N ALA A 272 -10.01 -7.38 -13.58
CA ALA A 272 -9.97 -8.76 -13.14
C ALA A 272 -11.36 -9.44 -13.17
N LEU A 273 -11.32 -10.76 -13.28
CA LEU A 273 -12.40 -11.66 -12.90
C LEU A 273 -11.99 -12.32 -11.58
N LYS A 274 -12.74 -12.06 -10.51
CA LYS A 274 -12.61 -12.76 -9.24
C LYS A 274 -13.79 -13.72 -9.08
N VAL A 275 -13.50 -14.97 -8.74
CA VAL A 275 -14.49 -15.99 -8.36
C VAL A 275 -14.16 -16.43 -6.94
N SER A 276 -15.10 -16.21 -6.03
CA SER A 276 -14.99 -16.62 -4.62
C SER A 276 -15.94 -17.79 -4.37
N GLY A 277 -15.43 -18.89 -3.85
CA GLY A 277 -16.20 -20.07 -3.49
C GLY A 277 -16.15 -20.31 -1.98
N TYR A 278 -17.32 -20.51 -1.38
CA TYR A 278 -17.47 -20.75 0.05
C TYR A 278 -17.99 -22.17 0.26
N THR A 279 -17.15 -23.01 0.85
CA THR A 279 -17.51 -24.42 1.06
C THR A 279 -17.20 -24.88 2.49
N ASP A 280 -17.85 -25.95 2.93
CA ASP A 280 -17.59 -26.54 4.25
C ASP A 280 -16.15 -27.03 4.44
N ILE A 281 -15.44 -27.33 3.34
CA ILE A 281 -14.06 -27.82 3.39
C ILE A 281 -13.07 -26.66 3.46
N ALA A 282 -13.15 -25.71 2.54
CA ALA A 282 -12.29 -24.53 2.47
C ALA A 282 -12.94 -23.47 1.56
N ASN A 283 -12.60 -22.20 1.77
CA ASN A 283 -12.93 -21.11 0.86
C ASN A 283 -11.85 -20.99 -0.20
N VAL A 284 -12.23 -20.54 -1.39
CA VAL A 284 -11.33 -20.42 -2.54
C VAL A 284 -11.59 -19.10 -3.24
N ASP A 285 -10.55 -18.30 -3.45
CA ASP A 285 -10.57 -17.15 -4.35
C ASP A 285 -9.69 -17.44 -5.57
N LEU A 286 -10.27 -17.34 -6.74
CA LEU A 286 -9.56 -17.42 -8.02
C LEU A 286 -9.64 -16.05 -8.69
N VAL A 287 -8.50 -15.47 -9.04
CA VAL A 287 -8.41 -14.20 -9.75
C VAL A 287 -7.69 -14.38 -11.07
N VAL A 288 -8.33 -13.92 -12.14
CA VAL A 288 -7.75 -13.84 -13.48
C VAL A 288 -7.64 -12.40 -13.89
N THR A 289 -6.42 -11.91 -14.13
CA THR A 289 -6.14 -10.59 -14.67
C THR A 289 -5.79 -10.75 -16.16
N PRO A 290 -6.64 -10.31 -17.09
CA PRO A 290 -6.43 -10.56 -18.53
C PRO A 290 -5.19 -9.86 -19.10
N GLU A 291 -4.82 -8.73 -18.54
CA GLU A 291 -3.66 -7.92 -18.93
C GLU A 291 -2.86 -7.54 -17.69
N PHE A 292 -1.54 -7.73 -17.75
CA PHE A 292 -0.62 -7.33 -16.69
C PHE A 292 -0.68 -5.83 -16.41
N GLU A 293 -0.85 -5.48 -15.15
CA GLU A 293 -0.75 -4.10 -14.65
C GLU A 293 0.39 -4.01 -13.62
N PRO A 294 1.45 -3.20 -13.87
CA PRO A 294 2.58 -3.07 -12.94
C PRO A 294 2.24 -2.17 -11.75
N ASP A 295 3.12 -2.17 -10.75
CA ASP A 295 3.14 -1.13 -9.73
C ASP A 295 3.37 0.25 -10.35
N ILE A 296 2.77 1.27 -9.77
CA ILE A 296 3.10 2.68 -10.03
C ILE A 296 4.31 3.01 -9.15
N GLY A 297 5.48 2.94 -9.76
CA GLY A 297 6.76 3.19 -9.09
C GLY A 297 7.15 4.66 -9.07
N ILE A 298 8.34 4.93 -8.54
CA ILE A 298 8.96 6.25 -8.53
C ILE A 298 9.55 6.51 -9.92
N THR A 299 9.10 7.59 -10.57
CA THR A 299 9.46 7.93 -11.95
C THR A 299 10.54 8.99 -12.08
N GLY A 300 10.85 9.71 -11.01
CA GLY A 300 11.76 10.87 -11.04
C GLY A 300 11.06 12.23 -11.18
N GLU A 301 9.74 12.25 -11.37
CA GLU A 301 8.98 13.51 -11.51
C GLU A 301 8.76 14.21 -10.17
N ILE A 302 8.43 13.43 -9.14
CA ILE A 302 8.18 13.94 -7.79
C ILE A 302 9.33 13.55 -6.86
N PHE A 303 9.87 12.35 -6.98
CA PHE A 303 10.93 11.80 -6.15
C PHE A 303 12.09 11.36 -7.03
N SER A 304 13.31 11.77 -6.68
CA SER A 304 14.53 11.21 -7.28
C SER A 304 14.79 9.80 -6.79
N PHE A 305 15.62 9.05 -7.51
CA PHE A 305 16.06 7.73 -7.10
C PHE A 305 17.53 7.50 -7.49
N TYR A 306 18.18 6.58 -6.80
CA TYR A 306 19.60 6.29 -7.02
C TYR A 306 19.85 5.54 -8.33
N SER A 307 20.84 6.01 -9.09
CA SER A 307 21.35 5.36 -10.30
C SER A 307 22.70 4.69 -10.00
N PRO A 308 22.77 3.35 -10.02
CA PRO A 308 24.05 2.64 -9.82
C PRO A 308 25.11 2.95 -10.86
N GLN A 309 24.71 3.39 -12.06
CA GLN A 309 25.64 3.71 -13.16
C GLN A 309 26.34 5.04 -12.96
N LEU A 310 25.66 5.99 -12.32
CA LEU A 310 26.16 7.35 -12.08
C LEU A 310 26.67 7.53 -10.66
N ASP A 311 26.37 6.59 -9.75
CA ASP A 311 26.65 6.67 -8.32
C ASP A 311 26.03 7.93 -7.65
N GLU A 312 24.87 8.34 -8.15
CA GLU A 312 24.15 9.53 -7.66
C GLU A 312 22.64 9.42 -7.83
N ASN A 313 21.89 10.29 -7.13
CA ASN A 313 20.45 10.38 -7.31
C ASN A 313 20.11 11.10 -8.61
N ILE A 314 19.16 10.52 -9.36
CA ILE A 314 18.70 11.04 -10.66
C ILE A 314 17.20 11.29 -10.66
N ALA A 315 16.76 12.18 -11.50
CA ALA A 315 15.36 12.47 -11.79
C ALA A 315 15.11 12.36 -13.31
N PRO A 316 15.12 11.15 -13.88
CA PRO A 316 14.88 10.97 -15.29
C PRO A 316 13.41 11.19 -15.63
N SER A 317 13.15 11.68 -16.82
CA SER A 317 11.80 11.81 -17.37
C SER A 317 11.38 10.61 -18.22
N PHE A 318 11.84 9.40 -17.85
CA PHE A 318 11.47 8.19 -18.57
C PHE A 318 10.59 7.29 -17.71
N SER A 319 9.72 6.53 -18.35
CA SER A 319 8.97 5.41 -17.75
C SER A 319 9.26 4.14 -18.54
N VAL A 320 8.89 2.98 -17.97
CA VAL A 320 8.87 1.75 -18.75
C VAL A 320 7.80 1.91 -19.83
N GLU A 321 8.25 1.93 -21.09
CA GLU A 321 7.35 2.13 -22.21
C GLU A 321 6.33 0.98 -22.30
N ARG A 322 5.12 1.29 -22.78
CA ARG A 322 4.04 0.30 -22.83
C ARG A 322 4.40 -0.91 -23.69
N GLU A 323 5.23 -0.72 -24.71
CA GLU A 323 5.73 -1.79 -25.57
C GLU A 323 6.60 -2.82 -24.80
N ASN A 324 7.26 -2.40 -23.73
CA ASN A 324 8.08 -3.24 -22.89
C ASN A 324 7.28 -3.91 -21.75
N ARG A 325 6.00 -3.56 -21.59
CA ARG A 325 5.12 -4.22 -20.63
C ARG A 325 4.62 -5.54 -21.21
N PRO A 326 4.60 -6.61 -20.40
CA PRO A 326 3.98 -7.86 -20.82
C PRO A 326 2.50 -7.66 -21.17
N ARG A 327 2.05 -8.37 -22.18
CA ARG A 327 0.63 -8.41 -22.57
C ARG A 327 -0.05 -9.72 -22.14
N GLY A 328 0.60 -10.48 -21.28
CA GLY A 328 0.10 -11.75 -20.80
C GLY A 328 -0.93 -11.60 -19.68
N SER A 329 -1.76 -12.61 -19.54
CA SER A 329 -2.66 -12.74 -18.41
C SER A 329 -1.92 -13.26 -17.18
N GLU A 330 -2.50 -13.00 -16.02
CA GLU A 330 -2.03 -13.48 -14.73
C GLU A 330 -3.12 -14.26 -14.03
N LEU A 331 -2.71 -15.22 -13.22
CA LEU A 331 -3.61 -16.06 -12.43
C LEU A 331 -3.14 -16.05 -10.97
N ALA A 332 -4.07 -15.79 -10.07
CA ALA A 332 -3.84 -15.87 -8.64
C ALA A 332 -4.91 -16.75 -7.98
N LEU A 333 -4.49 -17.55 -7.01
CA LEU A 333 -5.34 -18.48 -6.26
C LEU A 333 -5.05 -18.32 -4.78
N ARG A 334 -6.11 -18.22 -3.97
CA ARG A 334 -6.07 -18.31 -2.51
C ARG A 334 -7.02 -19.41 -2.07
N VAL A 335 -6.56 -20.31 -1.22
CA VAL A 335 -7.40 -21.32 -0.55
C VAL A 335 -7.23 -21.11 0.95
N TYR A 336 -8.32 -20.88 1.66
CA TYR A 336 -8.25 -20.53 3.08
C TYR A 336 -9.37 -21.13 3.89
N LYS A 337 -9.13 -21.28 5.19
CA LYS A 337 -10.11 -21.79 6.16
C LYS A 337 -9.85 -21.19 7.54
N SER A 338 -10.91 -20.74 8.18
CA SER A 338 -10.88 -20.41 9.61
C SER A 338 -11.34 -21.60 10.44
N VAL A 339 -10.53 -22.03 11.40
CA VAL A 339 -10.83 -23.14 12.30
C VAL A 339 -10.53 -22.71 13.74
N LYS A 340 -11.55 -22.59 14.56
CA LYS A 340 -11.43 -22.18 15.99
C LYS A 340 -10.69 -20.84 16.17
N GLY A 341 -10.97 -19.87 15.30
CA GLY A 341 -10.33 -18.55 15.33
C GLY A 341 -8.92 -18.51 14.75
N VAL A 342 -8.42 -19.60 14.18
CA VAL A 342 -7.15 -19.63 13.43
C VAL A 342 -7.47 -19.64 11.96
N GLU A 343 -7.09 -18.60 11.22
CA GLU A 343 -7.14 -18.61 9.76
C GLU A 343 -5.83 -19.15 9.19
N ILE A 344 -5.94 -20.07 8.25
CA ILE A 344 -4.82 -20.62 7.48
C ILE A 344 -5.13 -20.41 6.02
N ALA A 345 -4.18 -19.88 5.26
CA ALA A 345 -4.33 -19.68 3.82
C ALA A 345 -3.11 -20.22 3.06
N GLY A 346 -3.36 -20.73 1.86
CA GLY A 346 -2.36 -21.07 0.86
C GLY A 346 -2.55 -20.21 -0.39
N TYR A 347 -1.47 -19.81 -1.03
CA TYR A 347 -1.46 -18.90 -2.17
C TYR A 347 -0.67 -19.48 -3.34
N GLY A 348 -1.16 -19.25 -4.54
CA GLY A 348 -0.46 -19.53 -5.78
C GLY A 348 -0.64 -18.37 -6.75
N TYR A 349 0.43 -18.01 -7.44
CA TYR A 349 0.42 -16.96 -8.45
C TYR A 349 1.30 -17.36 -9.62
N THR A 350 0.86 -17.03 -10.83
CA THR A 350 1.67 -17.10 -12.05
C THR A 350 1.45 -15.83 -12.87
N GLY A 351 2.53 -15.18 -13.26
CA GLY A 351 2.48 -13.91 -13.97
C GLY A 351 3.85 -13.27 -14.09
N TYR A 352 3.96 -12.01 -13.68
CA TYR A 352 5.17 -11.20 -13.85
C TYR A 352 5.52 -10.50 -12.54
N THR A 353 6.79 -10.09 -12.41
CA THR A 353 7.24 -9.22 -11.33
C THR A 353 6.50 -7.89 -11.39
N ARG A 354 6.05 -7.35 -10.26
CA ARG A 354 5.28 -6.08 -10.21
C ARG A 354 6.12 -4.86 -10.53
N GLN A 355 7.41 -4.92 -10.24
CA GLN A 355 8.38 -3.88 -10.58
C GLN A 355 9.30 -4.39 -11.70
N PRO A 356 9.89 -3.49 -12.49
CA PRO A 356 10.80 -3.87 -13.59
C PRO A 356 12.17 -4.28 -13.04
N THR A 357 12.23 -5.49 -12.45
CA THR A 357 13.43 -6.05 -11.83
C THR A 357 14.37 -6.72 -12.82
N ALA A 358 14.03 -6.72 -14.09
CA ALA A 358 14.87 -7.24 -15.16
C ALA A 358 15.24 -6.17 -16.18
N THR A 359 16.23 -6.45 -17.04
CA THR A 359 16.59 -5.61 -18.19
C THR A 359 16.56 -6.42 -19.48
N ASP A 360 16.35 -5.75 -20.61
CA ASP A 360 16.47 -6.35 -21.93
C ASP A 360 17.91 -6.27 -22.47
N SER A 361 18.15 -6.81 -23.65
CA SER A 361 19.48 -6.79 -24.30
C SER A 361 20.02 -5.38 -24.59
N LEU A 362 19.17 -4.36 -24.56
CA LEU A 362 19.53 -2.95 -24.70
C LEU A 362 19.70 -2.25 -23.35
N GLY A 363 19.55 -2.98 -22.24
CA GLY A 363 19.61 -2.44 -20.88
C GLY A 363 18.36 -1.68 -20.45
N ARG A 364 17.22 -1.81 -21.16
CA ARG A 364 15.96 -1.17 -20.79
C ARG A 364 15.24 -1.99 -19.74
N PRO A 365 14.61 -1.35 -18.74
CA PRO A 365 13.84 -2.05 -17.72
C PRO A 365 12.71 -2.89 -18.33
N ARG A 366 12.51 -4.09 -17.78
CA ARG A 366 11.41 -4.98 -18.13
C ARG A 366 10.95 -5.82 -16.94
N TYR A 367 9.80 -6.44 -17.10
CA TYR A 367 9.20 -7.33 -16.12
C TYR A 367 9.50 -8.79 -16.50
N SER A 368 10.05 -9.58 -15.58
CA SER A 368 10.32 -11.00 -15.79
C SER A 368 9.14 -11.87 -15.36
N LYS A 369 9.02 -13.05 -15.98
CA LYS A 369 8.02 -14.04 -15.59
C LYS A 369 8.40 -14.71 -14.27
N MET A 370 7.38 -14.90 -13.42
CA MET A 370 7.55 -15.57 -12.13
C MET A 370 6.34 -16.39 -11.73
N ASN A 371 6.58 -17.40 -10.93
CA ASN A 371 5.55 -18.02 -10.09
C ASN A 371 5.79 -17.63 -8.63
N ALA A 372 4.72 -17.62 -7.83
CA ALA A 372 4.84 -17.50 -6.39
C ALA A 372 3.96 -18.54 -5.69
N TYR A 373 4.48 -19.09 -4.60
CA TYR A 373 3.79 -20.06 -3.77
C TYR A 373 3.95 -19.67 -2.31
N GLY A 374 2.85 -19.50 -1.61
CA GLY A 374 2.91 -19.01 -0.27
C GLY A 374 1.86 -19.57 0.67
N ALA A 375 2.00 -19.21 1.92
CA ALA A 375 1.06 -19.56 2.97
C ALA A 375 1.03 -18.48 4.05
N SER A 376 -0.08 -18.36 4.76
CA SER A 376 -0.20 -17.52 5.93
C SER A 376 -0.99 -18.20 7.04
N VAL A 377 -0.79 -17.73 8.26
CA VAL A 377 -1.59 -18.06 9.42
C VAL A 377 -1.84 -16.80 10.24
N VAL A 378 -3.08 -16.61 10.66
CA VAL A 378 -3.49 -15.54 11.58
C VAL A 378 -4.19 -16.21 12.76
N THR A 379 -3.83 -15.85 13.99
CA THR A 379 -4.37 -16.48 15.18
C THR A 379 -4.42 -15.52 16.36
N PRO A 380 -5.48 -15.56 17.19
CA PRO A 380 -5.47 -14.93 18.49
C PRO A 380 -4.33 -15.51 19.34
N LEU A 381 -3.53 -14.67 19.96
CA LEU A 381 -2.45 -15.06 20.86
C LEU A 381 -2.42 -14.14 22.08
N GLY A 382 -2.75 -14.66 23.22
CA GLY A 382 -2.83 -13.88 24.45
C GLY A 382 -3.93 -12.81 24.36
N ARG A 383 -3.55 -11.53 24.42
CA ARG A 383 -4.45 -10.36 24.30
C ARG A 383 -4.46 -9.72 22.92
N GLY A 384 -3.76 -10.30 21.98
CA GLY A 384 -3.56 -9.75 20.65
C GLY A 384 -3.71 -10.80 19.57
N ILE A 385 -3.25 -10.44 18.38
CA ILE A 385 -3.29 -11.23 17.16
C ILE A 385 -1.86 -11.45 16.69
N ALA A 386 -1.51 -12.70 16.44
CA ALA A 386 -0.26 -13.09 15.80
C ALA A 386 -0.52 -13.48 14.35
N ASN A 387 0.38 -13.10 13.47
CA ASN A 387 0.37 -13.53 12.07
C ASN A 387 1.76 -14.01 11.65
N ALA A 388 1.77 -14.97 10.72
CA ALA A 388 2.96 -15.38 10.02
C ALA A 388 2.65 -15.55 8.54
N GLU A 389 3.60 -15.20 7.69
CA GLU A 389 3.44 -15.28 6.26
C GLU A 389 4.75 -15.75 5.62
N TYR A 390 4.63 -16.61 4.62
CA TYR A 390 5.75 -17.14 3.83
C TYR A 390 5.40 -17.08 2.36
N VAL A 391 6.41 -16.79 1.51
CA VAL A 391 6.29 -16.93 0.07
C VAL A 391 7.64 -17.35 -0.53
N PHE A 392 7.57 -18.19 -1.54
CA PHE A 392 8.67 -18.52 -2.44
C PHE A 392 8.37 -17.93 -3.82
N TYR A 393 9.20 -17.00 -4.27
CA TYR A 393 9.20 -16.45 -5.61
C TYR A 393 10.17 -17.24 -6.48
N ASN A 394 9.64 -17.84 -7.54
CA ASN A 394 10.40 -18.63 -8.49
C ASN A 394 10.54 -17.87 -9.81
N SER A 395 11.76 -17.53 -10.16
CA SER A 395 12.11 -16.93 -11.45
C SER A 395 11.97 -17.96 -12.56
N LEU A 396 11.25 -17.65 -13.63
CA LEU A 396 11.06 -18.56 -14.76
C LEU A 396 12.02 -18.29 -15.91
N GLU A 397 12.78 -17.22 -15.86
CA GLU A 397 13.66 -16.79 -16.95
C GLU A 397 15.15 -16.95 -16.61
N ASP A 398 15.50 -17.12 -15.33
CA ASP A 398 16.86 -17.44 -14.87
C ASP A 398 16.81 -18.51 -13.77
N ILE A 399 16.74 -19.76 -14.20
CA ILE A 399 16.64 -20.93 -13.30
C ILE A 399 17.93 -21.14 -12.49
N ASP A 400 19.07 -20.84 -13.09
CA ASP A 400 20.39 -21.08 -12.47
C ASP A 400 20.84 -19.89 -11.57
N GLY A 401 20.14 -18.76 -11.61
CA GLY A 401 20.43 -17.57 -10.82
C GLY A 401 21.76 -16.94 -11.18
N THR A 402 22.17 -17.02 -12.44
CA THR A 402 23.47 -16.50 -12.93
C THR A 402 23.33 -15.29 -13.83
N ASP A 403 22.11 -14.95 -14.26
CA ASP A 403 21.84 -13.78 -15.10
C ASP A 403 21.56 -12.56 -14.22
N ARG A 404 22.50 -11.65 -14.20
CA ARG A 404 22.42 -10.39 -13.45
C ARG A 404 21.34 -9.43 -13.95
N GLN A 405 20.75 -9.72 -15.10
CA GLN A 405 19.67 -8.91 -15.70
C GLN A 405 18.29 -9.41 -15.28
N ILE A 406 18.19 -10.48 -14.49
CA ILE A 406 16.94 -11.10 -14.07
C ILE A 406 16.99 -11.33 -12.56
N ALA A 407 15.86 -11.13 -11.88
CA ALA A 407 15.78 -11.40 -10.45
C ALA A 407 15.87 -12.91 -10.17
N ASN A 408 16.70 -13.29 -9.20
CA ASN A 408 16.83 -14.66 -8.72
C ASN A 408 15.59 -15.10 -7.94
N ASP A 409 15.49 -16.41 -7.71
CA ASP A 409 14.56 -16.99 -6.76
C ASP A 409 14.72 -16.38 -5.36
N GLN A 410 13.61 -16.14 -4.68
CA GLN A 410 13.60 -15.57 -3.32
C GLN A 410 12.61 -16.27 -2.43
N SER A 411 12.99 -16.50 -1.18
CA SER A 411 12.06 -16.83 -0.10
C SER A 411 11.89 -15.62 0.81
N ARG A 412 10.67 -15.31 1.17
CA ARG A 412 10.35 -14.23 2.11
C ARG A 412 9.50 -14.75 3.24
N PHE A 413 9.77 -14.27 4.43
CA PHE A 413 9.08 -14.68 5.65
C PHE A 413 8.77 -13.47 6.52
N LEU A 414 7.58 -13.46 7.13
CA LEU A 414 7.11 -12.42 8.02
C LEU A 414 6.53 -13.07 9.28
N LEU A 415 6.83 -12.48 10.43
CA LEU A 415 6.16 -12.72 11.70
C LEU A 415 5.66 -11.39 12.25
N GLY A 416 4.41 -11.34 12.67
CA GLY A 416 3.80 -10.16 13.22
C GLY A 416 3.02 -10.46 14.51
N TYR A 417 2.88 -9.41 15.33
CA TYR A 417 2.02 -9.42 16.49
C TYR A 417 1.47 -8.03 16.75
N SER A 418 0.17 -7.93 17.02
CA SER A 418 -0.48 -6.68 17.39
C SER A 418 -1.41 -6.86 18.55
N GLN A 419 -1.50 -5.85 19.42
CA GLN A 419 -2.44 -5.83 20.53
C GLN A 419 -2.76 -4.40 20.97
N GLU A 420 -3.87 -4.23 21.64
CA GLU A 420 -4.14 -3.02 22.40
C GLU A 420 -3.22 -2.99 23.63
N ILE A 421 -2.31 -2.00 23.66
CA ILE A 421 -1.30 -1.82 24.73
C ILE A 421 -1.79 -0.89 25.83
N ALA A 422 -2.70 0.00 25.52
CA ALA A 422 -3.42 0.87 26.44
C ALA A 422 -4.79 1.20 25.85
N ALA A 423 -5.70 1.79 26.61
CA ALA A 423 -7.03 2.16 26.13
C ALA A 423 -6.97 2.99 24.84
N ASN A 424 -7.58 2.49 23.78
CA ASN A 424 -7.58 3.08 22.44
C ASN A 424 -6.19 3.25 21.81
N LEU A 425 -5.17 2.55 22.29
CA LEU A 425 -3.82 2.55 21.75
C LEU A 425 -3.42 1.14 21.35
N THR A 426 -3.35 0.88 20.06
CA THR A 426 -2.90 -0.39 19.49
C THR A 426 -1.44 -0.29 19.09
N GLY A 427 -0.65 -1.29 19.45
CA GLY A 427 0.73 -1.45 19.02
C GLY A 427 0.90 -2.72 18.20
N GLY A 428 1.63 -2.62 17.10
CA GLY A 428 1.99 -3.73 16.22
C GLY A 428 3.51 -3.78 15.99
N PHE A 429 4.02 -4.97 15.82
CA PHE A 429 5.41 -5.25 15.50
C PHE A 429 5.48 -6.35 14.45
N GLN A 430 6.35 -6.19 13.45
CA GLN A 430 6.62 -7.23 12.46
C GLN A 430 8.12 -7.38 12.25
N TRP A 431 8.56 -8.60 12.08
CA TRP A 431 9.89 -8.96 11.60
C TRP A 431 9.74 -9.63 10.24
N TYR A 432 10.49 -9.14 9.27
CA TYR A 432 10.49 -9.62 7.90
C TYR A 432 11.90 -9.99 7.47
N THR A 433 12.04 -11.04 6.69
CA THR A 433 13.33 -11.47 6.12
C THR A 433 13.17 -11.92 4.67
N GLU A 434 14.13 -11.55 3.85
CA GLU A 434 14.33 -12.04 2.48
C GLU A 434 15.55 -12.95 2.45
N TYR A 435 15.43 -14.06 1.72
CA TYR A 435 16.52 -14.97 1.42
C TYR A 435 16.66 -15.10 -0.10
N LEU A 436 17.81 -14.70 -0.64
CA LEU A 436 18.14 -14.82 -2.05
C LEU A 436 18.71 -16.21 -2.32
N HIS A 437 18.02 -16.99 -3.13
CA HIS A 437 18.53 -18.27 -3.60
C HIS A 437 19.61 -18.05 -4.67
N ASN A 438 20.51 -19.02 -4.82
CA ASN A 438 21.60 -18.99 -5.82
C ASN A 438 22.51 -17.74 -5.76
N ALA A 439 22.59 -17.07 -4.61
CA ALA A 439 23.46 -15.91 -4.42
C ALA A 439 24.92 -16.19 -4.82
N ASP A 440 25.45 -17.36 -4.49
CA ASP A 440 26.83 -17.78 -4.86
C ASP A 440 27.02 -17.94 -6.39
N GLY A 441 25.94 -18.22 -7.13
CA GLY A 441 25.92 -18.25 -8.60
C GLY A 441 26.06 -16.84 -9.18
N LEU A 442 25.29 -15.91 -8.63
CA LEU A 442 25.33 -14.50 -8.98
C LEU A 442 26.69 -13.87 -8.65
N ASP A 443 27.24 -14.14 -7.47
CA ASP A 443 28.55 -13.65 -7.00
C ASP A 443 29.66 -13.99 -7.96
N ARG A 444 29.66 -15.20 -8.55
CA ARG A 444 30.66 -15.63 -9.53
C ARG A 444 30.63 -14.83 -10.83
N THR A 445 29.53 -14.18 -11.15
CA THR A 445 29.38 -13.38 -12.37
C THR A 445 29.71 -11.91 -12.15
N VAL A 446 29.94 -11.50 -10.90
CA VAL A 446 30.21 -10.12 -10.50
C VAL A 446 31.69 -9.83 -10.51
N SER A 447 32.11 -8.69 -11.04
CA SER A 447 33.50 -8.24 -10.90
C SER A 447 33.76 -7.78 -9.44
N SER A 448 34.99 -7.92 -8.98
CA SER A 448 35.39 -7.58 -7.59
C SER A 448 35.10 -6.11 -7.18
N SER A 449 34.74 -5.25 -8.12
CA SER A 449 34.40 -3.86 -7.88
C SER A 449 32.90 -3.58 -7.86
N GLU A 450 32.06 -4.59 -8.09
CA GLU A 450 30.62 -4.44 -8.12
C GLU A 450 30.00 -4.97 -6.83
N ARG A 451 28.92 -4.36 -6.38
CA ARG A 451 28.18 -4.81 -5.21
C ARG A 451 27.34 -6.03 -5.53
N VAL A 452 27.25 -6.92 -4.59
CA VAL A 452 26.41 -8.11 -4.62
C VAL A 452 25.23 -7.88 -3.69
N GLN A 453 24.07 -8.36 -4.09
CA GLN A 453 22.88 -8.34 -3.24
C GLN A 453 23.14 -9.25 -2.01
N GLU A 454 22.84 -8.75 -0.83
CA GLU A 454 22.94 -9.53 0.41
C GLU A 454 22.06 -10.78 0.33
N LYS A 455 22.65 -11.94 0.72
CA LYS A 455 21.94 -13.22 0.73
C LYS A 455 20.75 -13.23 1.71
N TYR A 456 20.90 -12.54 2.84
CA TYR A 456 19.85 -12.33 3.84
C TYR A 456 19.65 -10.85 4.05
N ARG A 457 18.39 -10.45 4.05
CA ARG A 457 17.98 -9.08 4.31
C ARG A 457 16.85 -9.06 5.30
N HIS A 458 16.97 -8.24 6.32
CA HIS A 458 16.01 -8.16 7.42
C HIS A 458 15.40 -6.77 7.52
N TRP A 459 14.11 -6.73 7.80
CA TRP A 459 13.39 -5.52 8.15
C TRP A 459 12.58 -5.76 9.42
N VAL A 460 12.45 -4.69 10.20
CA VAL A 460 11.60 -4.62 11.37
C VAL A 460 10.64 -3.46 11.15
N THR A 461 9.36 -3.70 11.43
CA THR A 461 8.37 -2.63 11.39
C THR A 461 7.67 -2.51 12.74
N THR A 462 7.25 -1.30 13.05
CA THR A 462 6.44 -1.00 14.24
C THR A 462 5.32 -0.06 13.86
N ARG A 463 4.10 -0.37 14.29
CA ARG A 463 2.92 0.47 14.13
C ARG A 463 2.36 0.87 15.49
N LEU A 464 1.97 2.14 15.61
CA LEU A 464 1.20 2.65 16.74
C LEU A 464 -0.02 3.38 16.20
N THR A 465 -1.20 2.98 16.63
CA THR A 465 -2.48 3.62 16.29
C THR A 465 -3.18 4.05 17.57
N TRP A 466 -3.41 5.34 17.72
CA TRP A 466 -4.11 5.89 18.86
C TRP A 466 -5.38 6.62 18.44
N LEU A 467 -6.50 6.19 19.00
CA LEU A 467 -7.81 6.80 18.82
C LEU A 467 -8.10 7.70 20.02
N ALA A 468 -8.21 9.00 19.79
CA ALA A 468 -8.41 10.00 20.83
C ALA A 468 -9.69 10.82 20.57
N LEU A 469 -10.07 11.67 21.53
CA LEU A 469 -11.22 12.57 21.43
C LEU A 469 -12.52 11.86 21.02
N ARG A 470 -12.85 10.74 21.65
CA ARG A 470 -13.99 9.86 21.30
C ARG A 470 -13.88 9.35 19.84
N GLN A 471 -12.66 8.96 19.43
CA GLN A 471 -12.33 8.43 18.10
C GLN A 471 -12.44 9.45 16.94
N THR A 472 -12.69 10.73 17.21
CA THR A 472 -12.66 11.77 16.18
C THR A 472 -11.24 12.19 15.79
N LEU A 473 -10.22 11.81 16.57
CA LEU A 473 -8.81 12.02 16.30
C LEU A 473 -8.09 10.67 16.22
N THR A 474 -7.49 10.39 15.09
CA THR A 474 -6.64 9.21 14.88
C THR A 474 -5.20 9.66 14.70
N LEU A 475 -4.29 9.11 15.49
CA LEU A 475 -2.85 9.21 15.29
C LEU A 475 -2.34 7.84 14.84
N ASN A 476 -1.68 7.80 13.69
CA ASN A 476 -1.06 6.60 13.16
C ASN A 476 0.43 6.86 12.91
N THR A 477 1.29 6.03 13.47
CA THR A 477 2.74 6.11 13.26
C THR A 477 3.24 4.74 12.81
N PHE A 478 3.98 4.71 11.72
CA PHE A 478 4.59 3.51 11.18
C PHE A 478 6.09 3.72 10.97
N LEU A 479 6.89 2.80 11.46
CA LEU A 479 8.34 2.79 11.31
C LEU A 479 8.77 1.52 10.58
N PHE A 480 9.52 1.69 9.49
CA PHE A 480 10.35 0.65 8.88
C PHE A 480 11.80 0.88 9.29
N TYR A 481 12.50 -0.18 9.62
CA TYR A 481 13.93 -0.16 9.85
C TYR A 481 14.59 -1.42 9.27
N SER A 482 15.60 -1.24 8.44
CA SER A 482 16.45 -2.34 7.93
C SER A 482 17.76 -2.38 8.72
N PRO A 483 17.95 -3.36 9.60
CA PRO A 483 19.25 -3.54 10.24
C PRO A 483 20.34 -3.98 9.24
N SER A 484 19.98 -4.63 8.13
CA SER A 484 20.90 -5.04 7.08
C SER A 484 21.44 -3.85 6.29
N ASP A 485 20.58 -2.91 5.91
CA ASP A 485 20.94 -1.75 5.10
C ASP A 485 21.25 -0.50 5.94
N SER A 486 20.95 -0.52 7.23
CA SER A 486 21.06 0.63 8.13
C SER A 486 20.27 1.84 7.63
N ASP A 487 19.07 1.58 7.10
CA ASP A 487 18.14 2.57 6.57
C ASP A 487 16.74 2.41 7.17
N GLY A 488 15.86 3.37 6.95
CA GLY A 488 14.51 3.33 7.48
C GLY A 488 13.59 4.43 6.96
N TYR A 489 12.30 4.24 7.25
CA TYR A 489 11.23 5.15 6.88
C TYR A 489 10.24 5.30 8.03
N LEU A 490 9.97 6.54 8.42
CA LEU A 490 8.97 6.90 9.40
C LEU A 490 7.82 7.62 8.70
N LYS A 491 6.61 7.07 8.82
CA LYS A 491 5.36 7.70 8.41
C LYS A 491 4.53 8.00 9.65
N THR A 492 4.16 9.25 9.85
CA THR A 492 3.24 9.64 10.93
C THR A 492 2.12 10.46 10.35
N THR A 493 0.88 10.11 10.69
CA THR A 493 -0.33 10.78 10.22
C THR A 493 -1.25 11.07 11.40
N VAL A 494 -1.82 12.27 11.41
CA VAL A 494 -2.89 12.69 12.32
C VAL A 494 -4.09 13.01 11.45
N ALA A 495 -5.22 12.35 11.70
CA ALA A 495 -6.49 12.62 11.06
C ALA A 495 -7.50 13.10 12.12
N TYR A 496 -8.15 14.21 11.87
CA TYR A 496 -9.18 14.78 12.75
C TYR A 496 -10.48 14.97 11.99
N SER A 497 -11.53 14.26 12.39
CA SER A 497 -12.86 14.29 11.80
C SER A 497 -13.84 14.89 12.82
N PRO A 498 -14.01 16.22 12.87
CA PRO A 498 -14.93 16.88 13.82
C PRO A 498 -16.40 16.53 13.55
N THR A 499 -16.71 16.15 12.34
CA THR A 499 -18.02 15.66 11.89
C THR A 499 -17.82 14.62 10.79
N ASP A 500 -18.84 13.86 10.45
CA ASP A 500 -18.83 12.85 9.38
C ASP A 500 -18.57 13.44 7.98
N LYS A 501 -18.72 14.75 7.82
CA LYS A 501 -18.54 15.46 6.54
C LYS A 501 -17.15 16.08 6.36
N TRP A 502 -16.39 16.26 7.44
CA TRP A 502 -15.15 17.02 7.39
C TRP A 502 -13.99 16.28 8.03
N GLN A 503 -12.90 16.20 7.33
CA GLN A 503 -11.65 15.65 7.84
C GLN A 503 -10.49 16.58 7.52
N VAL A 504 -9.63 16.78 8.50
CA VAL A 504 -8.31 17.39 8.33
C VAL A 504 -7.26 16.34 8.62
N ARG A 505 -6.37 16.11 7.68
CA ARG A 505 -5.28 15.15 7.81
C ARG A 505 -3.95 15.86 7.65
N ALA A 506 -3.00 15.60 8.53
CA ALA A 506 -1.63 16.10 8.43
C ALA A 506 -0.66 14.97 8.71
N GLY A 507 0.52 15.01 8.10
CA GLY A 507 1.50 13.98 8.34
C GLY A 507 2.90 14.35 7.87
N VAL A 508 3.82 13.44 8.21
CA VAL A 508 5.23 13.52 7.81
C VAL A 508 5.68 12.17 7.28
N ASN A 509 6.51 12.21 6.26
CA ASN A 509 7.27 11.08 5.73
C ASN A 509 8.74 11.41 5.89
N VAL A 510 9.48 10.62 6.67
CA VAL A 510 10.91 10.84 6.92
C VAL A 510 11.66 9.59 6.48
N PHE A 511 12.45 9.74 5.44
CA PHE A 511 13.35 8.72 4.92
C PHE A 511 14.75 8.94 5.46
N SER A 512 15.48 7.87 5.70
CA SER A 512 16.82 7.98 6.24
C SER A 512 17.64 6.73 5.88
N GLY A 513 18.92 6.91 5.63
CA GLY A 513 19.84 5.82 5.39
C GLY A 513 21.27 6.25 5.57
N LYS A 514 22.13 5.27 5.86
CA LYS A 514 23.56 5.52 5.95
C LYS A 514 24.15 5.85 4.58
N ASP A 515 23.62 5.22 3.56
CA ASP A 515 24.10 5.29 2.19
C ASP A 515 22.93 5.57 1.24
N ASN A 516 23.15 6.41 0.23
CA ASN A 516 22.11 6.82 -0.75
C ASN A 516 21.69 5.71 -1.72
N TYR A 517 22.38 4.59 -1.76
CA TYR A 517 22.03 3.45 -2.59
C TYR A 517 21.10 2.44 -1.89
N THR A 518 20.80 2.63 -0.61
CA THR A 518 19.89 1.76 0.13
C THR A 518 18.43 2.08 -0.21
N PHE A 519 17.52 1.15 0.09
CA PHE A 519 16.13 1.30 -0.36
C PHE A 519 15.48 2.59 0.15
N TRP A 520 15.64 2.91 1.43
CA TRP A 520 15.11 4.13 2.01
C TRP A 520 16.07 5.30 1.94
N GLY A 521 17.39 5.05 2.00
CA GLY A 521 18.41 6.08 1.98
C GLY A 521 18.41 6.91 0.70
N GLN A 522 18.04 6.32 -0.45
CA GLN A 522 17.92 7.06 -1.71
C GLN A 522 16.86 8.17 -1.67
N PHE A 523 15.90 8.09 -0.75
CA PHE A 523 14.81 9.06 -0.62
C PHE A 523 15.03 10.06 0.53
N GLU A 524 16.20 10.13 1.15
CA GLU A 524 16.45 11.01 2.30
C GLU A 524 16.05 12.46 2.00
N ASP A 525 16.46 13.01 0.86
CA ASP A 525 16.13 14.37 0.43
C ASP A 525 14.64 14.55 0.06
N ALA A 526 13.91 13.47 -0.11
CA ALA A 526 12.48 13.46 -0.40
C ALA A 526 11.61 13.47 0.87
N SER A 527 12.22 13.48 2.06
CA SER A 527 11.49 13.62 3.34
C SER A 527 10.59 14.85 3.31
N ASN A 528 9.31 14.68 3.68
CA ASN A 528 8.29 15.70 3.45
C ASN A 528 7.25 15.76 4.58
N ALA A 529 6.50 16.87 4.59
CA ALA A 529 5.29 17.02 5.40
C ALA A 529 4.13 17.43 4.49
N PHE A 530 2.92 17.02 4.88
CA PHE A 530 1.72 17.34 4.14
C PHE A 530 0.54 17.69 5.05
N VAL A 531 -0.43 18.40 4.47
CA VAL A 531 -1.75 18.66 5.07
C VAL A 531 -2.80 18.45 3.97
N ALA A 532 -3.90 17.80 4.33
CA ALA A 532 -5.05 17.61 3.46
C ALA A 532 -6.33 18.00 4.19
N TYR A 533 -7.27 18.54 3.44
CA TYR A 533 -8.59 18.92 3.90
C TYR A 533 -9.64 18.29 3.00
N ARG A 534 -10.52 17.47 3.57
CA ARG A 534 -11.50 16.67 2.84
C ARG A 534 -12.92 16.97 3.29
N PHE A 535 -13.82 17.03 2.32
CA PHE A 535 -15.27 17.14 2.51
C PHE A 535 -15.97 15.95 1.86
N TYR A 536 -16.75 15.22 2.63
CA TYR A 536 -17.57 14.08 2.19
C TYR A 536 -19.01 14.52 1.90
N PHE A 537 -19.62 13.93 0.86
CA PHE A 537 -21.01 14.21 0.44
C PHE A 537 -21.72 12.95 -0.07
#